data_def776cc1ef806141d87e214fa601f6e
#
_entry.id   def776cc1ef806141d87e214fa601f6e
#
_cell.length_a   1.000
_cell.length_b   1.000
_cell.length_c   1.000
_cell.angle_alpha   90.00
_cell.angle_beta   90.00
_cell.angle_gamma   90.00
#
_symmetry.space_group_name_H-M   'P 1'
#
loop_
_entity.id
_entity.type
_entity.pdbx_description
1 polymer ?
#
loop_
_entity_poly.entity_id
_entity_poly.type
_entity_poly.pdbx_seq_one_letter_code
_entity_poly.pdbx_strand_id
1 'polypeptide(L)'
;MFEGWNKGWENWGGNQQFDYLEPYADFDLERIAAYAREKGVQLWMHNETGGNIPEYEAVLEAAMRRYAELGVHTLKTGYAGGFKGGYLHHSQYGVQHYQRVVETAAKYRIMLDVHEPIKETGIRRTWPNMMTREGARGMEWNAWSEGNSAEYLTTLPFVRMLSGPMDYTPGIFDIDYSTAKADKGRIEWNGPNAECCIKTTLARQIANWVIIYSPLQMAADLIENYEGHPAFRFFRDFDADCDWSKALQGEIGDYIVVARRAKDRHFLGAGTDEKARTLVQKLDFLEPGVTYTATIYADAPDAGRNPEAYLIGKRAVTARDTIRIEMAERGGQAITFIPAEK
;
A
#
# COMPACT_ATOMS: atom_id res chain seq x y z
N MET A 1 9.95 5.70 1.47
CA MET A 1 9.41 6.59 2.52
C MET A 1 10.32 6.52 3.74
N PHE A 2 10.52 7.64 4.40
CA PHE A 2 11.25 7.70 5.68
C PHE A 2 10.28 8.02 6.81
N GLU A 3 10.11 7.08 7.70
CA GLU A 3 9.39 7.23 8.96
C GLU A 3 10.41 7.37 10.09
N GLY A 4 10.11 8.16 11.12
CA GLY A 4 11.05 8.40 12.23
C GLY A 4 12.29 9.22 11.86
N TRP A 5 12.25 10.01 10.78
CA TRP A 5 13.39 10.82 10.30
C TRP A 5 13.67 12.06 11.17
N ASN A 6 12.64 12.58 11.83
CA ASN A 6 12.63 13.83 12.58
C ASN A 6 12.58 13.58 14.10
N LYS A 7 12.96 14.56 14.88
CA LYS A 7 12.93 14.48 16.35
C LYS A 7 11.51 14.35 16.89
N GLY A 8 11.35 13.64 18.00
CA GLY A 8 10.09 13.45 18.72
C GLY A 8 9.61 12.01 18.84
N TRP A 9 10.20 11.08 18.12
CA TRP A 9 9.81 9.66 18.13
C TRP A 9 10.24 8.92 19.41
N GLU A 10 11.25 9.41 20.12
CA GLU A 10 11.74 8.85 21.38
C GLU A 10 10.71 8.86 22.51
N ASN A 11 9.67 9.69 22.39
CA ASN A 11 8.60 9.81 23.37
C ASN A 11 7.28 9.21 22.90
N TRP A 12 7.32 8.19 22.05
CA TRP A 12 6.13 7.56 21.50
C TRP A 12 5.15 7.11 22.61
N GLY A 13 3.88 7.54 22.48
CA GLY A 13 2.84 7.28 23.48
C GLY A 13 2.78 8.28 24.64
N GLY A 14 3.70 9.25 24.72
CA GLY A 14 3.74 10.33 25.72
C GLY A 14 3.25 11.68 25.19
N ASN A 15 3.80 12.77 25.73
CA ASN A 15 3.64 14.12 25.20
C ASN A 15 4.59 14.32 24.00
N GLN A 16 4.24 13.76 22.87
CA GLN A 16 5.03 13.85 21.66
C GLN A 16 5.00 15.28 21.12
N GLN A 17 6.18 15.80 20.84
CA GLN A 17 6.40 17.02 20.10
C GLN A 17 7.34 16.70 18.95
N PHE A 18 6.80 16.61 17.75
CA PHE A 18 7.59 16.34 16.57
C PHE A 18 8.16 17.63 15.98
N ASP A 19 9.41 17.59 15.61
CA ASP A 19 10.03 18.66 14.83
C ASP A 19 9.91 18.34 13.34
N TYR A 20 9.07 19.07 12.62
CA TYR A 20 8.83 18.83 11.18
C TYR A 20 9.84 19.54 10.26
N LEU A 21 10.82 20.22 10.83
CA LEU A 21 11.83 20.98 10.10
C LEU A 21 13.24 20.38 10.24
N GLU A 22 13.53 19.79 11.40
CA GLU A 22 14.84 19.31 11.74
C GLU A 22 14.89 17.78 11.82
N PRO A 23 15.79 17.14 11.08
CA PRO A 23 16.05 15.70 11.20
C PRO A 23 16.79 15.39 12.51
N TYR A 24 16.88 14.11 12.85
CA TYR A 24 17.88 13.66 13.83
C TYR A 24 19.29 13.99 13.33
N ALA A 25 20.23 14.17 14.26
CA ALA A 25 21.61 14.59 13.95
C ALA A 25 22.40 13.60 13.10
N ASP A 26 22.04 12.32 13.14
CA ASP A 26 22.61 11.22 12.35
C ASP A 26 21.86 10.98 11.02
N PHE A 27 20.81 11.74 10.73
CA PHE A 27 20.02 11.66 9.49
C PHE A 27 20.27 12.90 8.62
N ASP A 28 21.22 12.79 7.69
CA ASP A 28 21.58 13.87 6.75
C ASP A 28 20.55 13.96 5.62
N LEU A 29 19.43 14.65 5.90
CA LEU A 29 18.30 14.77 4.99
C LEU A 29 18.69 15.42 3.65
N GLU A 30 19.52 16.47 3.67
CA GLU A 30 19.96 17.18 2.46
C GLU A 30 20.78 16.27 1.55
N ARG A 31 21.72 15.53 2.11
CA ARG A 31 22.55 14.57 1.38
C ARG A 31 21.70 13.44 0.80
N ILE A 32 20.76 12.91 1.59
CA ILE A 32 19.85 11.84 1.15
C ILE A 32 18.97 12.34 0.01
N ALA A 33 18.42 13.56 0.12
CA ALA A 33 17.61 14.17 -0.93
C ALA A 33 18.41 14.39 -2.23
N ALA A 34 19.66 14.86 -2.11
CA ALA A 34 20.54 15.04 -3.24
C ALA A 34 20.89 13.70 -3.92
N TYR A 35 21.21 12.67 -3.13
CA TYR A 35 21.53 11.34 -3.63
C TYR A 35 20.33 10.66 -4.29
N ALA A 36 19.13 10.78 -3.71
CA ALA A 36 17.90 10.26 -4.31
C ALA A 36 17.65 10.89 -5.70
N ARG A 37 17.80 12.21 -5.83
CA ARG A 37 17.70 12.91 -7.13
C ARG A 37 18.73 12.40 -8.14
N GLU A 38 19.99 12.21 -7.70
CA GLU A 38 21.04 11.63 -8.56
C GLU A 38 20.65 10.25 -9.11
N LYS A 39 20.01 9.44 -8.27
CA LYS A 39 19.53 8.08 -8.64
C LYS A 39 18.17 8.06 -9.33
N GLY A 40 17.52 9.20 -9.56
CA GLY A 40 16.19 9.28 -10.16
C GLY A 40 15.09 8.74 -9.24
N VAL A 41 15.33 8.72 -7.92
CA VAL A 41 14.38 8.28 -6.90
C VAL A 41 13.84 9.50 -6.16
N GLN A 42 12.54 9.56 -5.97
CA GLN A 42 11.91 10.60 -5.16
C GLN A 42 11.82 10.15 -3.70
N LEU A 43 12.07 11.08 -2.79
CA LEU A 43 11.82 10.85 -1.37
C LEU A 43 10.33 11.02 -1.06
N TRP A 44 9.90 10.27 -0.08
CA TRP A 44 8.58 10.39 0.51
C TRP A 44 8.74 10.56 2.01
N MET A 45 8.28 11.70 2.53
CA MET A 45 8.38 12.03 3.94
C MET A 45 7.15 11.56 4.71
N HIS A 46 7.30 11.41 6.02
CA HIS A 46 6.22 11.10 6.94
C HIS A 46 6.16 12.15 8.05
N ASN A 47 4.99 12.74 8.26
CA ASN A 47 4.68 13.61 9.38
C ASN A 47 3.67 12.92 10.31
N GLU A 48 4.18 12.22 11.31
CA GLU A 48 3.34 11.78 12.42
C GLU A 48 3.06 12.97 13.37
N THR A 49 1.82 13.15 13.76
CA THR A 49 1.42 14.29 14.60
C THR A 49 1.11 13.89 16.05
N GLY A 50 0.91 12.60 16.33
CA GLY A 50 0.38 12.14 17.61
C GLY A 50 -0.92 12.86 17.98
N GLY A 51 -1.67 13.32 16.98
CA GLY A 51 -2.91 14.08 17.15
C GLY A 51 -2.76 15.52 17.67
N ASN A 52 -1.54 16.05 17.74
CA ASN A 52 -1.28 17.42 18.20
C ASN A 52 -1.46 18.44 17.07
N ILE A 53 -2.71 18.67 16.68
CA ILE A 53 -3.07 19.50 15.53
C ILE A 53 -2.58 20.95 15.66
N PRO A 54 -2.74 21.65 16.81
CA PRO A 54 -2.30 23.05 16.91
C PRO A 54 -0.81 23.24 16.65
N GLU A 55 0.04 22.33 17.14
CA GLU A 55 1.48 22.40 16.91
C GLU A 55 1.83 22.10 15.45
N TYR A 56 1.19 21.11 14.85
CA TYR A 56 1.41 20.80 13.44
C TYR A 56 0.98 21.96 12.54
N GLU A 57 -0.19 22.55 12.78
CA GLU A 57 -0.69 23.69 11.98
C GLU A 57 0.20 24.93 12.09
N ALA A 58 0.82 25.15 13.26
CA ALA A 58 1.72 26.30 13.45
C ALA A 58 2.95 26.27 12.53
N VAL A 59 3.39 25.08 12.11
CA VAL A 59 4.57 24.88 11.27
C VAL A 59 4.27 24.30 9.89
N LEU A 60 3.01 23.98 9.61
CA LEU A 60 2.57 23.29 8.38
C LEU A 60 3.11 23.92 7.10
N GLU A 61 2.97 25.24 6.98
CA GLU A 61 3.45 25.99 5.80
C GLU A 61 4.98 25.94 5.67
N ALA A 62 5.71 26.06 6.78
CA ALA A 62 7.17 26.01 6.79
C ALA A 62 7.68 24.61 6.42
N ALA A 63 7.05 23.56 6.95
CA ALA A 63 7.39 22.18 6.64
C ALA A 63 7.17 21.87 5.15
N MET A 64 6.01 22.22 4.60
CA MET A 64 5.70 22.00 3.18
C MET A 64 6.67 22.73 2.24
N ARG A 65 7.03 23.96 2.59
CA ARG A 65 8.02 24.75 1.85
C ARG A 65 9.39 24.05 1.84
N ARG A 66 9.86 23.64 3.01
CA ARG A 66 11.15 22.95 3.15
C ARG A 66 11.19 21.65 2.33
N TYR A 67 10.12 20.84 2.36
CA TYR A 67 10.07 19.61 1.55
C TYR A 67 10.13 19.93 0.07
N ALA A 68 9.39 20.92 -0.39
CA ALA A 68 9.43 21.33 -1.80
C ALA A 68 10.83 21.84 -2.22
N GLU A 69 11.52 22.61 -1.34
CA GLU A 69 12.91 23.08 -1.57
C GLU A 69 13.90 21.89 -1.66
N LEU A 70 13.66 20.82 -0.91
CA LEU A 70 14.44 19.57 -0.98
C LEU A 70 14.08 18.71 -2.21
N GLY A 71 13.05 19.10 -2.98
CA GLY A 71 12.53 18.32 -4.11
C GLY A 71 11.69 17.12 -3.68
N VAL A 72 11.14 17.15 -2.47
CA VAL A 72 10.21 16.12 -1.98
C VAL A 72 8.79 16.55 -2.33
N HIS A 73 8.09 15.69 -3.06
CA HIS A 73 6.74 15.95 -3.57
C HIS A 73 5.71 14.93 -3.09
N THR A 74 6.04 14.13 -2.09
CA THR A 74 5.12 13.14 -1.50
C THR A 74 5.26 13.12 0.00
N LEU A 75 4.13 13.15 0.69
CA LEU A 75 4.05 13.20 2.15
C LEU A 75 2.95 12.28 2.66
N LYS A 76 3.30 11.43 3.62
CA LYS A 76 2.34 10.74 4.49
C LYS A 76 2.09 11.58 5.73
N THR A 77 0.83 11.70 6.16
CA THR A 77 0.47 12.29 7.45
C THR A 77 -0.17 11.23 8.34
N GLY A 78 0.20 11.21 9.63
CA GLY A 78 -0.33 10.32 10.65
C GLY A 78 -0.90 11.09 11.83
N TYR A 79 -1.88 10.50 12.51
CA TYR A 79 -2.58 11.07 13.66
C TYR A 79 -2.83 9.99 14.72
N ALA A 80 -1.83 9.18 14.97
CA ALA A 80 -1.92 8.05 15.89
C ALA A 80 -2.41 8.47 17.27
N GLY A 81 -3.28 7.65 17.87
CA GLY A 81 -3.87 7.93 19.19
C GLY A 81 -5.04 8.92 19.19
N GLY A 82 -5.41 9.47 18.02
CA GLY A 82 -6.52 10.42 17.90
C GLY A 82 -6.12 11.87 18.26
N PHE A 83 -7.01 12.82 17.98
CA PHE A 83 -6.73 14.24 18.20
C PHE A 83 -6.64 14.59 19.67
N LYS A 84 -5.58 15.30 20.07
CA LYS A 84 -5.43 15.86 21.40
C LYS A 84 -6.51 16.92 21.67
N GLY A 85 -6.88 17.10 22.94
CA GLY A 85 -7.92 18.06 23.34
C GLY A 85 -9.35 17.55 23.24
N GLY A 86 -9.55 16.22 23.02
CA GLY A 86 -10.86 15.56 23.00
C GLY A 86 -11.68 15.78 21.72
N TYR A 87 -11.06 16.27 20.67
CA TYR A 87 -11.69 16.40 19.36
C TYR A 87 -11.74 15.05 18.63
N LEU A 88 -12.80 14.82 17.88
CA LEU A 88 -12.90 13.66 17.01
C LEU A 88 -12.40 14.01 15.60
N HIS A 89 -11.81 13.05 14.90
CA HIS A 89 -11.38 13.20 13.50
C HIS A 89 -12.51 13.72 12.60
N HIS A 90 -13.71 13.19 12.76
CA HIS A 90 -14.89 13.55 11.97
C HIS A 90 -15.65 14.77 12.51
N SER A 91 -15.13 15.49 13.52
CA SER A 91 -15.67 16.77 13.96
C SER A 91 -15.40 17.87 12.94
N GLN A 92 -16.13 19.00 13.05
CA GLN A 92 -15.87 20.16 12.21
C GLN A 92 -14.41 20.62 12.28
N TYR A 93 -13.80 20.54 13.46
CA TYR A 93 -12.40 20.86 13.67
C TYR A 93 -11.47 19.96 12.85
N GLY A 94 -11.67 18.63 12.90
CA GLY A 94 -10.88 17.67 12.13
C GLY A 94 -11.07 17.85 10.62
N VAL A 95 -12.30 18.00 10.16
CA VAL A 95 -12.58 18.24 8.73
C VAL A 95 -11.86 19.49 8.22
N GLN A 96 -11.88 20.58 8.98
CA GLN A 96 -11.18 21.82 8.63
C GLN A 96 -9.66 21.64 8.63
N HIS A 97 -9.12 20.86 9.56
CA HIS A 97 -7.69 20.54 9.60
C HIS A 97 -7.26 19.80 8.33
N TYR A 98 -7.92 18.69 7.99
CA TYR A 98 -7.59 17.92 6.79
C TYR A 98 -7.71 18.75 5.52
N GLN A 99 -8.70 19.67 5.45
CA GLN A 99 -8.84 20.60 4.34
C GLN A 99 -7.61 21.52 4.24
N ARG A 100 -7.17 22.13 5.36
CA ARG A 100 -5.98 22.99 5.38
C ARG A 100 -4.71 22.26 4.94
N VAL A 101 -4.53 21.02 5.40
CA VAL A 101 -3.36 20.21 5.02
C VAL A 101 -3.35 19.97 3.50
N VAL A 102 -4.48 19.58 2.92
CA VAL A 102 -4.60 19.33 1.48
C VAL A 102 -4.31 20.59 0.66
N GLU A 103 -4.89 21.72 1.04
CA GLU A 103 -4.70 23.00 0.34
C GLU A 103 -3.27 23.50 0.45
N THR A 104 -2.66 23.40 1.63
CA THR A 104 -1.27 23.78 1.85
C THR A 104 -0.33 22.89 1.04
N ALA A 105 -0.54 21.58 1.06
CA ALA A 105 0.25 20.65 0.26
C ALA A 105 0.14 20.93 -1.25
N ALA A 106 -1.07 21.25 -1.76
CA ALA A 106 -1.29 21.62 -3.15
C ALA A 106 -0.49 22.86 -3.56
N LYS A 107 -0.43 23.87 -2.70
CA LYS A 107 0.37 25.10 -2.91
C LYS A 107 1.85 24.79 -3.17
N TYR A 108 2.38 23.75 -2.53
CA TYR A 108 3.77 23.31 -2.65
C TYR A 108 3.94 22.13 -3.60
N ARG A 109 2.90 21.71 -4.32
CA ARG A 109 2.89 20.56 -5.24
C ARG A 109 3.30 19.27 -4.58
N ILE A 110 2.77 19.02 -3.38
CA ILE A 110 3.01 17.82 -2.60
C ILE A 110 1.77 16.93 -2.66
N MET A 111 1.95 15.68 -3.05
CA MET A 111 0.96 14.62 -3.01
C MET A 111 0.84 14.08 -1.59
N LEU A 112 -0.38 13.70 -1.19
CA LEU A 112 -0.67 13.24 0.15
C LEU A 112 -1.17 11.81 0.19
N ASP A 113 -0.65 11.08 1.17
CA ASP A 113 -1.22 9.89 1.76
C ASP A 113 -1.61 10.20 3.19
N VAL A 114 -2.87 9.96 3.57
CA VAL A 114 -3.40 10.37 4.88
C VAL A 114 -3.85 9.16 5.68
N HIS A 115 -3.17 8.91 6.81
CA HIS A 115 -3.59 7.92 7.79
C HIS A 115 -4.52 8.53 8.84
N GLU A 116 -5.25 7.69 9.59
CA GLU A 116 -6.35 8.08 10.48
C GLU A 116 -7.29 9.15 9.86
N PRO A 117 -7.70 9.00 8.61
CA PRO A 117 -8.39 10.04 7.87
C PRO A 117 -9.85 10.18 8.28
N ILE A 118 -10.44 11.30 7.90
CA ILE A 118 -11.90 11.39 7.80
C ILE A 118 -12.42 10.54 6.64
N LYS A 119 -13.74 10.26 6.63
CA LYS A 119 -14.41 9.66 5.48
C LYS A 119 -14.18 10.49 4.22
N GLU A 120 -14.09 9.80 3.09
CA GLU A 120 -13.93 10.44 1.79
C GLU A 120 -15.12 11.37 1.50
N THR A 121 -14.82 12.60 1.16
CA THR A 121 -15.81 13.64 0.83
C THR A 121 -15.81 14.02 -0.66
N GLY A 122 -14.99 13.37 -1.46
CA GLY A 122 -14.75 13.73 -2.86
C GLY A 122 -13.76 14.86 -3.04
N ILE A 123 -13.05 15.28 -1.97
CA ILE A 123 -12.08 16.38 -1.97
C ILE A 123 -11.00 16.22 -3.04
N ARG A 124 -10.57 14.99 -3.34
CA ARG A 124 -9.57 14.69 -4.38
C ARG A 124 -9.99 15.06 -5.80
N ARG A 125 -11.28 15.31 -6.06
CA ARG A 125 -11.76 15.82 -7.35
C ARG A 125 -11.51 17.32 -7.48
N THR A 126 -11.43 18.02 -6.36
CA THR A 126 -11.06 19.44 -6.30
C THR A 126 -9.54 19.59 -6.11
N TRP A 127 -8.97 18.76 -5.24
CA TRP A 127 -7.56 18.76 -4.89
C TRP A 127 -6.92 17.41 -5.25
N PRO A 128 -6.47 17.22 -6.49
CA PRO A 128 -5.99 15.93 -6.98
C PRO A 128 -4.68 15.47 -6.31
N ASN A 129 -4.00 16.34 -5.58
CA ASN A 129 -2.86 15.98 -4.73
C ASN A 129 -3.26 15.12 -3.53
N MET A 130 -4.55 15.02 -3.18
CA MET A 130 -5.07 14.04 -2.24
C MET A 130 -5.14 12.67 -2.91
N MET A 131 -4.04 11.89 -2.83
CA MET A 131 -3.89 10.68 -3.63
C MET A 131 -4.56 9.47 -2.99
N THR A 132 -4.29 9.22 -1.71
CA THR A 132 -4.76 8.01 -1.03
C THR A 132 -4.98 8.26 0.47
N ARG A 133 -5.72 7.37 1.11
CA ARG A 133 -6.01 7.36 2.54
C ARG A 133 -6.03 5.94 3.07
N GLU A 134 -5.66 5.76 4.33
CA GLU A 134 -5.88 4.49 5.01
C GLU A 134 -7.39 4.23 5.22
N GLY A 135 -7.98 4.73 6.29
CA GLY A 135 -9.42 4.70 6.60
C GLY A 135 -10.04 3.32 6.84
N ALA A 136 -9.21 2.30 7.04
CA ALA A 136 -9.54 0.96 7.48
C ALA A 136 -8.25 0.29 7.98
N ARG A 137 -8.31 -0.90 8.59
CA ARG A 137 -7.11 -1.60 9.05
C ARG A 137 -6.17 -1.88 7.89
N GLY A 138 -4.98 -1.26 7.89
CA GLY A 138 -3.89 -1.53 6.96
C GLY A 138 -3.07 -2.77 7.32
N MET A 139 -2.00 -3.02 6.57
CA MET A 139 -1.09 -4.14 6.81
C MET A 139 -0.42 -4.07 8.18
N GLU A 140 -0.17 -2.88 8.69
CA GLU A 140 0.46 -2.66 9.99
C GLU A 140 -0.24 -3.38 11.15
N TRP A 141 -1.57 -3.57 11.07
CA TRP A 141 -2.35 -4.29 12.08
C TRP A 141 -1.92 -5.75 12.27
N ASN A 142 -1.22 -6.33 11.30
CA ASN A 142 -0.63 -7.66 11.45
C ASN A 142 0.55 -7.67 12.43
N ALA A 143 1.14 -6.52 12.74
CA ALA A 143 2.30 -6.42 13.63
C ALA A 143 1.94 -6.42 15.12
N TRP A 144 0.71 -6.05 15.49
CA TRP A 144 0.29 -5.92 16.89
C TRP A 144 -1.11 -6.45 17.21
N SER A 145 -1.71 -7.20 16.31
CA SER A 145 -3.01 -7.84 16.51
C SER A 145 -3.00 -9.27 15.97
N GLU A 146 -4.13 -9.94 16.04
CA GLU A 146 -4.36 -11.23 15.38
C GLU A 146 -4.24 -11.18 13.86
N GLY A 147 -4.01 -10.02 13.31
CA GLY A 147 -3.85 -9.77 11.87
C GLY A 147 -5.18 -9.66 11.11
N ASN A 148 -5.07 -9.26 9.84
CA ASN A 148 -6.20 -9.13 8.93
C ASN A 148 -6.55 -10.49 8.31
N SER A 149 -7.82 -10.91 8.38
CA SER A 149 -8.28 -12.14 7.74
C SER A 149 -8.32 -12.02 6.21
N ALA A 150 -8.33 -13.13 5.49
CA ALA A 150 -8.49 -13.11 4.05
C ALA A 150 -9.89 -12.66 3.64
N GLU A 151 -10.93 -12.98 4.42
CA GLU A 151 -12.29 -12.44 4.27
C GLU A 151 -12.31 -10.91 4.36
N TYR A 152 -11.59 -10.32 5.32
CA TYR A 152 -11.48 -8.87 5.42
C TYR A 152 -10.91 -8.26 4.14
N LEU A 153 -9.86 -8.86 3.58
CA LEU A 153 -9.24 -8.37 2.36
C LEU A 153 -10.11 -8.54 1.11
N THR A 154 -11.01 -9.50 1.09
CA THR A 154 -12.01 -9.65 0.03
C THR A 154 -13.23 -8.74 0.22
N THR A 155 -13.43 -8.22 1.43
CA THR A 155 -14.50 -7.27 1.75
C THR A 155 -14.12 -5.83 1.40
N LEU A 156 -12.86 -5.41 1.64
CA LEU A 156 -12.40 -4.03 1.44
C LEU A 156 -12.77 -3.44 0.07
N PRO A 157 -12.59 -4.13 -1.08
CA PRO A 157 -12.94 -3.59 -2.39
C PRO A 157 -14.41 -3.25 -2.58
N PHE A 158 -15.29 -3.94 -1.87
CA PHE A 158 -16.75 -3.74 -1.97
C PHE A 158 -17.30 -2.70 -1.00
N VAL A 159 -16.54 -2.32 0.02
CA VAL A 159 -16.98 -1.34 1.04
C VAL A 159 -16.05 -0.14 1.11
N ARG A 160 -14.84 -0.30 1.66
CA ARG A 160 -13.92 0.82 1.89
C ARG A 160 -13.52 1.50 0.58
N MET A 161 -13.24 0.72 -0.46
CA MET A 161 -12.74 1.24 -1.74
C MET A 161 -13.81 1.81 -2.65
N LEU A 162 -15.10 1.71 -2.32
CA LEU A 162 -16.16 2.44 -3.01
C LEU A 162 -15.98 3.95 -2.90
N SER A 163 -15.35 4.42 -1.83
CA SER A 163 -15.05 5.84 -1.63
C SER A 163 -13.73 6.28 -2.27
N GLY A 164 -12.91 5.35 -2.74
CA GLY A 164 -11.66 5.65 -3.43
C GLY A 164 -10.45 4.80 -3.02
N PRO A 165 -9.25 5.16 -3.49
CA PRO A 165 -8.01 4.45 -3.19
C PRO A 165 -7.79 4.27 -1.69
N MET A 166 -7.10 3.20 -1.35
CA MET A 166 -6.73 2.90 0.04
C MET A 166 -5.23 2.64 0.13
N ASP A 167 -4.57 3.33 1.06
CA ASP A 167 -3.24 2.92 1.49
C ASP A 167 -3.35 1.75 2.48
N TYR A 168 -3.18 0.54 1.94
CA TYR A 168 -3.18 -0.70 2.71
C TYR A 168 -1.78 -1.18 3.04
N THR A 169 -0.78 -0.72 2.28
CA THR A 169 0.62 -1.15 2.36
C THR A 169 0.85 -2.66 2.15
N PRO A 170 0.35 -3.27 1.05
CA PRO A 170 0.54 -4.70 0.78
C PRO A 170 1.96 -5.02 0.30
N GLY A 171 2.27 -6.31 0.20
CA GLY A 171 3.46 -6.79 -0.49
C GLY A 171 4.54 -7.36 0.41
N ILE A 172 4.21 -7.77 1.62
CA ILE A 172 5.15 -8.49 2.50
C ILE A 172 5.44 -9.88 1.93
N PHE A 173 6.72 -10.22 1.82
CA PHE A 173 7.21 -11.52 1.35
C PHE A 173 7.68 -12.41 2.49
N ASP A 174 8.22 -11.83 3.56
CA ASP A 174 8.55 -12.54 4.81
C ASP A 174 7.28 -12.72 5.65
N ILE A 175 6.50 -13.75 5.31
CA ILE A 175 5.16 -13.97 5.87
C ILE A 175 5.21 -14.65 7.23
N ASP A 176 6.20 -15.51 7.46
CA ASP A 176 6.38 -16.19 8.74
C ASP A 176 7.14 -15.31 9.74
N TYR A 177 6.40 -14.48 10.46
CA TYR A 177 6.96 -13.64 11.52
C TYR A 177 7.62 -14.41 12.65
N SER A 178 7.20 -15.65 12.93
CA SER A 178 7.78 -16.46 13.99
C SER A 178 9.21 -16.84 13.68
N THR A 179 9.48 -17.27 12.45
CA THR A 179 10.81 -17.58 11.95
C THR A 179 11.68 -16.32 11.88
N ALA A 180 11.13 -15.22 11.35
CA ALA A 180 11.86 -13.96 11.27
C ALA A 180 12.28 -13.40 12.63
N LYS A 181 11.45 -13.54 13.65
CA LYS A 181 11.77 -13.13 15.03
C LYS A 181 12.90 -13.98 15.64
N ALA A 182 12.84 -15.30 15.47
CA ALA A 182 13.81 -16.21 16.03
C ALA A 182 15.22 -16.05 15.44
N ASP A 183 15.29 -15.91 14.11
CA ASP A 183 16.58 -15.96 13.40
C ASP A 183 17.26 -14.60 13.27
N LYS A 184 16.52 -13.50 13.28
CA LYS A 184 17.07 -12.16 13.02
C LYS A 184 17.20 -11.27 14.25
N GLY A 185 16.91 -11.78 15.45
CA GLY A 185 17.05 -11.02 16.70
C GLY A 185 16.21 -9.73 16.73
N ARG A 186 15.11 -9.70 16.03
CA ARG A 186 14.27 -8.50 15.90
C ARG A 186 13.69 -8.11 17.26
N ILE A 187 13.75 -6.82 17.56
CA ILE A 187 13.15 -6.25 18.75
C ILE A 187 11.63 -6.35 18.58
N GLU A 188 10.99 -6.94 19.60
CA GLU A 188 9.54 -7.05 19.63
C GLU A 188 8.91 -5.70 19.98
N TRP A 189 8.03 -5.24 19.12
CA TRP A 189 7.16 -4.14 19.45
C TRP A 189 6.00 -4.66 20.31
N ASN A 190 5.77 -4.08 21.47
CA ASN A 190 4.74 -4.48 22.46
C ASN A 190 4.84 -5.91 22.98
N GLY A 191 6.02 -6.53 22.93
CA GLY A 191 6.27 -7.89 23.41
C GLY A 191 5.85 -8.99 22.44
N PRO A 192 6.15 -10.25 22.77
CA PRO A 192 5.91 -11.37 21.90
C PRO A 192 4.41 -11.60 21.74
N ASN A 193 3.84 -11.14 20.66
CA ASN A 193 2.56 -11.63 20.21
C ASN A 193 2.82 -12.76 19.21
N ALA A 194 2.79 -14.00 19.70
CA ALA A 194 2.94 -15.19 18.88
C ALA A 194 1.87 -15.33 17.78
N GLU A 195 0.81 -14.53 17.87
CA GLU A 195 -0.29 -14.50 16.91
C GLU A 195 -0.09 -13.47 15.78
N CYS A 196 0.92 -12.60 15.89
CA CYS A 196 1.24 -11.64 14.83
C CYS A 196 1.73 -12.38 13.59
N CYS A 197 0.89 -12.48 12.57
CA CYS A 197 1.21 -13.11 11.30
C CYS A 197 0.44 -12.51 10.14
N ILE A 198 0.99 -12.67 8.94
CA ILE A 198 0.29 -12.40 7.70
C ILE A 198 -0.58 -13.62 7.37
N LYS A 199 -1.90 -13.44 7.34
CA LYS A 199 -2.87 -14.53 7.12
C LYS A 199 -3.19 -14.78 5.65
N THR A 200 -2.26 -14.52 4.76
CA THR A 200 -2.44 -14.71 3.31
C THR A 200 -1.17 -15.27 2.68
N THR A 201 -1.29 -15.84 1.49
CA THR A 201 -0.13 -16.32 0.75
C THR A 201 0.68 -15.18 0.12
N LEU A 202 1.92 -15.47 -0.29
CA LEU A 202 2.77 -14.53 -1.02
C LEU A 202 2.11 -14.11 -2.35
N ALA A 203 1.52 -15.04 -3.09
CA ALA A 203 0.81 -14.71 -4.33
C ALA A 203 -0.37 -13.76 -4.07
N ARG A 204 -1.05 -13.89 -2.92
CA ARG A 204 -2.09 -12.95 -2.51
C ARG A 204 -1.52 -11.59 -2.15
N GLN A 205 -0.35 -11.50 -1.51
CA GLN A 205 0.31 -10.22 -1.22
C GLN A 205 0.60 -9.45 -2.52
N ILE A 206 1.08 -10.14 -3.54
CA ILE A 206 1.28 -9.54 -4.87
C ILE A 206 -0.06 -9.13 -5.50
N ALA A 207 -1.07 -9.99 -5.46
CA ALA A 207 -2.40 -9.71 -6.03
C ALA A 207 -3.08 -8.51 -5.37
N ASN A 208 -2.83 -8.27 -4.09
CA ASN A 208 -3.38 -7.12 -3.37
C ASN A 208 -2.94 -5.77 -3.95
N TRP A 209 -1.81 -5.68 -4.64
CA TRP A 209 -1.40 -4.48 -5.36
C TRP A 209 -2.38 -4.09 -6.48
N VAL A 210 -3.03 -5.07 -7.07
CA VAL A 210 -4.08 -4.85 -8.06
C VAL A 210 -5.45 -4.68 -7.40
N ILE A 211 -5.74 -5.50 -6.38
CA ILE A 211 -7.05 -5.55 -5.72
C ILE A 211 -7.27 -4.30 -4.87
N ILE A 212 -6.33 -4.00 -3.98
CA ILE A 212 -6.41 -2.86 -3.05
C ILE A 212 -5.55 -1.73 -3.60
N TYR A 213 -6.14 -0.99 -4.52
CA TYR A 213 -5.46 0.03 -5.28
C TYR A 213 -5.13 1.28 -4.47
N SER A 214 -3.88 1.73 -4.62
CA SER A 214 -3.42 3.06 -4.26
C SER A 214 -2.59 3.65 -5.40
N PRO A 215 -2.77 4.91 -5.80
CA PRO A 215 -1.87 5.56 -6.76
C PRO A 215 -0.49 5.85 -6.16
N LEU A 216 -0.37 5.82 -4.83
CA LEU A 216 0.89 5.80 -4.08
C LEU A 216 1.05 4.41 -3.45
N GLN A 217 1.36 3.42 -4.28
CA GLN A 217 1.44 2.03 -3.86
C GLN A 217 2.74 1.77 -3.10
N MET A 218 2.65 1.12 -1.95
CA MET A 218 3.80 0.76 -1.13
C MET A 218 4.16 -0.72 -1.27
N ALA A 219 5.46 -1.02 -1.25
CA ALA A 219 6.02 -2.34 -1.00
C ALA A 219 6.47 -2.38 0.47
N ALA A 220 5.74 -3.09 1.31
CA ALA A 220 5.77 -2.90 2.76
C ALA A 220 6.78 -3.77 3.51
N ASP A 221 7.62 -4.53 2.79
CA ASP A 221 8.62 -5.38 3.42
C ASP A 221 10.00 -4.70 3.48
N LEU A 222 10.92 -5.32 4.20
CA LEU A 222 12.32 -4.91 4.24
C LEU A 222 12.98 -5.16 2.87
N ILE A 223 13.96 -4.33 2.54
CA ILE A 223 14.69 -4.41 1.26
C ILE A 223 15.34 -5.79 1.09
N GLU A 224 15.87 -6.35 2.17
CA GLU A 224 16.54 -7.64 2.21
C GLU A 224 15.63 -8.80 1.78
N ASN A 225 14.33 -8.70 2.06
CA ASN A 225 13.35 -9.71 1.67
C ASN A 225 12.97 -9.63 0.19
N TYR A 226 13.19 -8.48 -0.44
CA TYR A 226 12.98 -8.27 -1.87
C TYR A 226 14.22 -8.53 -2.72
N GLU A 227 15.43 -8.34 -2.15
CA GLU A 227 16.67 -8.42 -2.91
C GLU A 227 16.89 -9.83 -3.49
N GLY A 228 16.97 -9.90 -4.81
CA GLY A 228 17.09 -11.16 -5.53
C GLY A 228 15.83 -12.02 -5.59
N HIS A 229 14.71 -11.59 -4.97
CA HIS A 229 13.48 -12.37 -4.96
C HIS A 229 12.75 -12.31 -6.32
N PRO A 230 12.50 -13.45 -7.01
CA PRO A 230 11.97 -13.45 -8.38
C PRO A 230 10.59 -12.77 -8.52
N ALA A 231 9.73 -12.90 -7.50
CA ALA A 231 8.40 -12.31 -7.51
C ALA A 231 8.40 -10.78 -7.42
N PHE A 232 9.50 -10.16 -6.96
CA PHE A 232 9.64 -8.70 -6.94
C PHE A 232 9.54 -8.08 -8.34
N ARG A 233 9.74 -8.89 -9.37
CA ARG A 233 9.52 -8.45 -10.76
C ARG A 233 8.11 -7.90 -11.00
N PHE A 234 7.08 -8.42 -10.33
CA PHE A 234 5.72 -7.90 -10.45
C PHE A 234 5.65 -6.42 -10.07
N PHE A 235 6.27 -6.03 -8.94
CA PHE A 235 6.26 -4.64 -8.45
C PHE A 235 7.01 -3.69 -9.40
N ARG A 236 8.06 -4.17 -10.04
CA ARG A 236 8.79 -3.40 -11.06
C ARG A 236 8.02 -3.22 -12.37
N ASP A 237 7.15 -4.16 -12.71
CA ASP A 237 6.33 -4.12 -13.92
C ASP A 237 5.01 -3.38 -13.71
N PHE A 238 4.54 -3.28 -12.46
CA PHE A 238 3.29 -2.61 -12.10
C PHE A 238 3.41 -1.09 -12.26
N ASP A 239 2.42 -0.50 -12.91
CA ASP A 239 2.29 0.96 -13.03
C ASP A 239 1.05 1.39 -12.26
N ALA A 240 1.23 2.22 -11.21
CA ALA A 240 0.14 2.69 -10.37
C ALA A 240 -0.71 3.79 -11.04
N ASP A 241 -0.22 4.40 -12.13
CA ASP A 241 -0.98 5.36 -12.94
C ASP A 241 -1.93 4.63 -13.90
N CYS A 242 -2.99 4.06 -13.32
CA CYS A 242 -3.93 3.24 -14.05
C CYS A 242 -4.97 4.08 -14.81
N ASP A 243 -5.11 3.83 -16.12
CA ASP A 243 -6.12 4.45 -17.00
C ASP A 243 -7.54 4.01 -16.63
N TRP A 244 -7.71 2.74 -16.25
CA TRP A 244 -8.99 2.19 -15.81
C TRP A 244 -8.82 0.99 -14.86
N SER A 245 -9.92 0.69 -14.16
CA SER A 245 -10.08 -0.43 -13.24
C SER A 245 -11.43 -1.09 -13.47
N LYS A 246 -11.47 -2.42 -13.45
CA LYS A 246 -12.69 -3.21 -13.67
C LYS A 246 -12.73 -4.40 -12.71
N ALA A 247 -13.78 -4.49 -11.89
CA ALA A 247 -14.12 -5.72 -11.20
C ALA A 247 -14.70 -6.71 -12.23
N LEU A 248 -14.08 -7.87 -12.34
CA LEU A 248 -14.45 -8.91 -13.32
C LEU A 248 -15.40 -9.93 -12.73
N GLN A 249 -15.09 -10.39 -11.53
CA GLN A 249 -15.89 -11.33 -10.75
C GLN A 249 -15.73 -11.01 -9.26
N GLY A 250 -16.70 -11.37 -8.42
CA GLY A 250 -16.53 -11.28 -6.98
C GLY A 250 -17.82 -11.41 -6.20
N GLU A 251 -17.66 -11.84 -4.96
CA GLU A 251 -18.68 -11.87 -3.93
C GLU A 251 -18.08 -11.33 -2.62
N ILE A 252 -18.82 -10.47 -1.94
CA ILE A 252 -18.35 -9.79 -0.73
C ILE A 252 -17.94 -10.81 0.33
N GLY A 253 -16.71 -10.69 0.82
CA GLY A 253 -16.15 -11.57 1.83
C GLY A 253 -15.62 -12.90 1.29
N ASP A 254 -16.02 -13.31 0.10
CA ASP A 254 -15.68 -14.62 -0.46
C ASP A 254 -14.48 -14.55 -1.40
N TYR A 255 -14.60 -13.80 -2.50
CA TYR A 255 -13.52 -13.65 -3.48
C TYR A 255 -13.69 -12.43 -4.35
N ILE A 256 -12.61 -12.06 -5.05
CA ILE A 256 -12.62 -10.96 -6.02
C ILE A 256 -11.60 -11.19 -7.12
N VAL A 257 -11.92 -10.76 -8.33
CA VAL A 257 -11.01 -10.64 -9.47
C VAL A 257 -11.11 -9.25 -10.05
N VAL A 258 -10.00 -8.52 -10.08
CA VAL A 258 -9.91 -7.16 -10.60
C VAL A 258 -8.90 -7.11 -11.74
N ALA A 259 -9.23 -6.39 -12.81
CA ALA A 259 -8.27 -6.01 -13.83
C ALA A 259 -8.03 -4.49 -13.81
N ARG A 260 -6.81 -4.09 -14.14
CA ARG A 260 -6.40 -2.71 -14.33
C ARG A 260 -5.59 -2.57 -15.61
N ARG A 261 -5.63 -1.39 -16.20
CA ARG A 261 -4.77 -1.04 -17.32
C ARG A 261 -3.96 0.22 -16.99
N ALA A 262 -2.70 0.19 -17.37
CA ALA A 262 -1.86 1.36 -17.40
C ALA A 262 -1.10 1.37 -18.74
N LYS A 263 -1.36 2.37 -19.56
CA LYS A 263 -0.81 2.49 -20.91
C LYS A 263 -1.17 1.25 -21.78
N ASP A 264 -0.17 0.51 -22.23
CA ASP A 264 -0.31 -0.72 -23.04
C ASP A 264 -0.32 -2.01 -22.20
N ARG A 265 -0.13 -1.90 -20.88
CA ARG A 265 -0.06 -3.05 -19.95
C ARG A 265 -1.38 -3.26 -19.22
N HIS A 266 -1.64 -4.52 -18.93
CA HIS A 266 -2.78 -4.87 -18.08
C HIS A 266 -2.29 -5.71 -16.89
N PHE A 267 -3.04 -5.62 -15.81
CA PHE A 267 -2.77 -6.32 -14.56
C PHE A 267 -4.05 -6.98 -14.08
N LEU A 268 -3.94 -8.20 -13.57
CA LEU A 268 -5.05 -8.89 -12.93
C LEU A 268 -4.62 -9.31 -11.52
N GLY A 269 -5.47 -9.05 -10.56
CA GLY A 269 -5.35 -9.55 -9.20
C GLY A 269 -6.59 -10.35 -8.82
N ALA A 270 -6.39 -11.55 -8.31
CA ALA A 270 -7.44 -12.40 -7.77
C ALA A 270 -7.12 -12.77 -6.32
N GLY A 271 -8.13 -12.83 -5.48
CA GLY A 271 -8.00 -13.22 -4.10
C GLY A 271 -9.22 -13.93 -3.57
N THR A 272 -9.02 -14.86 -2.65
CA THR A 272 -10.06 -15.63 -1.98
C THR A 272 -10.02 -15.44 -0.46
N ASP A 273 -11.12 -15.81 0.21
CA ASP A 273 -11.23 -15.91 1.66
C ASP A 273 -10.42 -17.09 2.22
N GLU A 274 -10.81 -17.63 3.33
CA GLU A 274 -10.19 -18.78 3.99
C GLU A 274 -10.42 -20.11 3.26
N LYS A 275 -11.12 -20.11 2.12
CA LYS A 275 -11.40 -21.30 1.31
C LYS A 275 -10.63 -21.28 0.00
N ALA A 276 -10.04 -22.41 -0.37
CA ALA A 276 -9.45 -22.59 -1.67
C ALA A 276 -10.51 -22.47 -2.79
N ARG A 277 -10.15 -21.79 -3.89
CA ARG A 277 -11.05 -21.59 -5.05
C ARG A 277 -10.36 -21.77 -6.37
N THR A 278 -11.14 -22.28 -7.31
CA THR A 278 -10.77 -22.28 -8.73
C THR A 278 -11.79 -21.48 -9.52
N LEU A 279 -11.31 -20.51 -10.28
CA LEU A 279 -12.13 -19.66 -11.15
C LEU A 279 -11.66 -19.80 -12.59
N VAL A 280 -12.55 -19.48 -13.54
CA VAL A 280 -12.22 -19.29 -14.95
C VAL A 280 -12.52 -17.85 -15.31
N GLN A 281 -11.53 -17.14 -15.83
CA GLN A 281 -11.65 -15.75 -16.22
C GLN A 281 -11.42 -15.58 -17.72
N LYS A 282 -12.38 -14.95 -18.41
CA LYS A 282 -12.21 -14.51 -19.80
C LYS A 282 -11.26 -13.30 -19.84
N LEU A 283 -10.42 -13.26 -20.86
CA LEU A 283 -9.47 -12.15 -21.04
C LEU A 283 -10.01 -11.07 -22.00
N ASP A 284 -11.32 -10.95 -22.12
CA ASP A 284 -12.01 -9.99 -22.99
C ASP A 284 -11.83 -8.51 -22.61
N PHE A 285 -11.16 -8.24 -21.51
CA PHE A 285 -10.69 -6.91 -21.11
C PHE A 285 -9.37 -6.48 -21.79
N LEU A 286 -8.65 -7.42 -22.44
CA LEU A 286 -7.45 -7.14 -23.21
C LEU A 286 -7.80 -6.52 -24.58
N GLU A 287 -6.85 -5.81 -25.19
CA GLU A 287 -7.06 -5.21 -26.52
C GLU A 287 -7.24 -6.29 -27.61
N PRO A 288 -8.32 -6.23 -28.40
CA PRO A 288 -8.53 -7.17 -29.49
C PRO A 288 -7.39 -7.16 -30.52
N GLY A 289 -6.95 -8.34 -30.95
CA GLY A 289 -5.90 -8.48 -31.97
C GLY A 289 -4.47 -8.34 -31.46
N VAL A 290 -4.28 -8.04 -30.18
CA VAL A 290 -2.97 -7.97 -29.56
C VAL A 290 -2.65 -9.31 -28.87
N THR A 291 -1.43 -9.78 -29.06
CA THR A 291 -0.88 -10.90 -28.30
C THR A 291 -0.08 -10.37 -27.12
N TYR A 292 -0.34 -10.91 -25.94
CA TYR A 292 0.34 -10.53 -24.70
C TYR A 292 1.17 -11.68 -24.16
N THR A 293 2.28 -11.37 -23.54
CA THR A 293 2.96 -12.27 -22.61
C THR A 293 2.32 -12.11 -21.25
N ALA A 294 1.56 -13.11 -20.81
CA ALA A 294 1.03 -13.19 -19.45
C ALA A 294 2.09 -13.80 -18.54
N THR A 295 2.60 -13.02 -17.56
CA THR A 295 3.42 -13.55 -16.46
C THR A 295 2.52 -13.76 -15.25
N ILE A 296 2.41 -14.99 -14.80
CA ILE A 296 1.46 -15.44 -13.77
C ILE A 296 2.23 -15.71 -12.50
N TYR A 297 1.82 -15.11 -11.41
CA TYR A 297 2.30 -15.33 -10.04
C TYR A 297 1.15 -15.98 -9.28
N ALA A 298 1.26 -17.28 -9.01
CA ALA A 298 0.16 -18.07 -8.44
C ALA A 298 0.61 -18.82 -7.19
N ASP A 299 -0.34 -19.19 -6.37
CA ASP A 299 -0.10 -20.11 -5.26
C ASP A 299 0.48 -21.43 -5.77
N ALA A 300 1.48 -21.96 -5.07
CA ALA A 300 1.91 -23.34 -5.28
C ALA A 300 0.88 -24.33 -4.70
N PRO A 301 0.89 -25.61 -5.10
CA PRO A 301 -0.07 -26.61 -4.60
C PRO A 301 -0.09 -26.78 -3.08
N ASP A 302 1.00 -26.45 -2.40
CA ASP A 302 1.16 -26.54 -0.95
C ASP A 302 1.03 -25.18 -0.22
N ALA A 303 0.69 -24.10 -0.94
CA ALA A 303 0.61 -22.74 -0.38
C ALA A 303 -0.37 -22.60 0.78
N GLY A 304 -1.37 -23.46 0.90
CA GLY A 304 -2.26 -23.51 2.06
C GLY A 304 -1.55 -23.86 3.38
N ARG A 305 -0.40 -24.55 3.31
CA ARG A 305 0.44 -24.92 4.46
C ARG A 305 1.74 -24.12 4.52
N ASN A 306 2.31 -23.80 3.37
CA ASN A 306 3.49 -22.98 3.21
C ASN A 306 3.10 -21.69 2.47
N PRO A 307 2.70 -20.62 3.17
CA PRO A 307 2.14 -19.43 2.54
C PRO A 307 3.14 -18.69 1.64
N GLU A 308 4.43 -18.96 1.75
CA GLU A 308 5.46 -18.39 0.89
C GLU A 308 5.69 -19.20 -0.40
N ALA A 309 5.07 -20.39 -0.51
CA ALA A 309 5.19 -21.21 -1.70
C ALA A 309 4.37 -20.63 -2.87
N TYR A 310 5.04 -20.29 -3.95
CA TYR A 310 4.44 -19.73 -5.15
C TYR A 310 5.07 -20.26 -6.43
N LEU A 311 4.39 -20.04 -7.56
CA LEU A 311 4.85 -20.40 -8.90
C LEU A 311 4.87 -19.16 -9.79
N ILE A 312 5.87 -19.07 -10.67
CA ILE A 312 5.89 -18.10 -11.77
C ILE A 312 5.80 -18.86 -13.09
N GLY A 313 4.74 -18.58 -13.84
CA GLY A 313 4.53 -19.12 -15.19
C GLY A 313 4.44 -18.02 -16.24
N LYS A 314 4.74 -18.38 -17.50
CA LYS A 314 4.55 -17.46 -18.64
C LYS A 314 3.82 -18.17 -19.77
N ARG A 315 2.90 -17.47 -20.43
CA ARG A 315 2.28 -17.93 -21.66
C ARG A 315 1.83 -16.78 -22.55
N ALA A 316 1.75 -17.02 -23.85
CA ALA A 316 1.12 -16.10 -24.77
C ALA A 316 -0.42 -16.19 -24.66
N VAL A 317 -1.10 -15.04 -24.65
CA VAL A 317 -2.56 -14.95 -24.58
C VAL A 317 -3.06 -13.79 -25.42
N THR A 318 -4.36 -13.85 -25.75
CA THR A 318 -5.12 -12.81 -26.47
C THR A 318 -6.44 -12.52 -25.74
N ALA A 319 -7.18 -11.52 -26.18
CA ALA A 319 -8.53 -11.20 -25.68
C ALA A 319 -9.56 -12.35 -25.86
N ARG A 320 -9.26 -13.37 -26.69
CA ARG A 320 -10.14 -14.52 -26.94
C ARG A 320 -9.94 -15.66 -25.98
N ASP A 321 -8.86 -15.63 -25.21
CA ASP A 321 -8.47 -16.68 -24.30
C ASP A 321 -9.20 -16.61 -22.96
N THR A 322 -9.10 -17.69 -22.23
CA THR A 322 -9.47 -17.77 -20.82
C THR A 322 -8.26 -18.15 -20.00
N ILE A 323 -8.28 -17.78 -18.74
CA ILE A 323 -7.27 -18.18 -17.76
C ILE A 323 -7.94 -18.88 -16.58
N ARG A 324 -7.32 -19.97 -16.14
CA ARG A 324 -7.68 -20.65 -14.89
C ARG A 324 -6.93 -19.97 -13.74
N ILE A 325 -7.65 -19.60 -12.71
CA ILE A 325 -7.15 -18.98 -11.49
C ILE A 325 -7.34 -20.01 -10.37
N GLU A 326 -6.25 -20.56 -9.87
CA GLU A 326 -6.24 -21.52 -8.78
C GLU A 326 -5.65 -20.85 -7.54
N MET A 327 -6.44 -20.77 -6.49
CA MET A 327 -6.07 -20.10 -5.24
C MET A 327 -6.17 -21.10 -4.10
N ALA A 328 -5.11 -21.19 -3.30
CA ALA A 328 -5.12 -21.91 -2.04
C ALA A 328 -6.06 -21.23 -1.03
N GLU A 329 -6.26 -21.81 0.13
CA GLU A 329 -6.90 -21.14 1.27
C GLU A 329 -6.16 -19.83 1.56
N ARG A 330 -6.90 -18.70 1.66
CA ARG A 330 -6.35 -17.35 1.89
C ARG A 330 -5.41 -16.87 0.77
N GLY A 331 -5.50 -17.54 -0.35
CA GLY A 331 -4.58 -17.39 -1.47
C GLY A 331 -4.97 -16.32 -2.49
N GLY A 332 -4.15 -16.26 -3.53
CA GLY A 332 -4.34 -15.33 -4.63
C GLY A 332 -3.55 -15.68 -5.88
N GLN A 333 -3.80 -14.88 -6.91
CA GLN A 333 -3.05 -14.94 -8.15
C GLN A 333 -2.91 -13.54 -8.73
N ALA A 334 -1.70 -13.18 -9.12
CA ALA A 334 -1.44 -11.94 -9.84
C ALA A 334 -0.92 -12.22 -11.24
N ILE A 335 -1.28 -11.37 -12.21
CA ILE A 335 -0.85 -11.54 -13.59
C ILE A 335 -0.48 -10.18 -14.17
N THR A 336 0.67 -10.10 -14.84
CA THR A 336 0.99 -8.99 -15.74
C THR A 336 0.76 -9.42 -17.18
N PHE A 337 0.14 -8.57 -17.99
CA PHE A 337 -0.02 -8.75 -19.43
C PHE A 337 0.74 -7.65 -20.14
N ILE A 338 1.85 -7.99 -20.77
CA ILE A 338 2.70 -7.07 -21.52
C ILE A 338 2.59 -7.45 -22.99
N PRO A 339 2.34 -6.48 -23.93
CA PRO A 339 2.32 -6.81 -25.35
C PRO A 339 3.59 -7.55 -25.76
N ALA A 340 3.41 -8.65 -26.50
CA ALA A 340 4.55 -9.38 -27.03
C ALA A 340 5.28 -8.52 -28.08
N GLU A 341 6.60 -8.51 -28.04
CA GLU A 341 7.40 -7.89 -29.08
C GLU A 341 7.05 -8.53 -30.44
N LYS A 342 6.92 -7.70 -31.48
CA LYS A 342 6.60 -8.14 -32.84
C LYS A 342 7.78 -8.82 -33.50
#